data_d22cde19879bd83acf167e147929bc05
#
_entry.id   d22cde19879bd83acf167e147929bc05
#
_cell.length_a   1.000
_cell.length_b   1.000
_cell.length_c   1.000
_cell.angle_alpha   90.00
_cell.angle_beta   90.00
_cell.angle_gamma   90.00
#
_symmetry.space_group_name_H-M   'P 1'
#
loop_
_entity.id
_entity.type
_entity.pdbx_description
1 polymer ?
#
loop_
_entity_poly.entity_id
_entity_poly.type
_entity_poly.pdbx_seq_one_letter_code
_entity_poly.pdbx_strand_id
1 'polypeptide(L)'
;MSWTLKKKALSLLDGEQGTVHKDWGGKVAVALVYPNAYAVGMSNLGFQTIYKHLNALPDVVCERVFLPDAADIAELARTRSAPFSLESQRPLTDFHMIGFSVTYEGDYINVLRILDLAGIPLRAAERRPHDPLVLMGGVCAFSNPEPIAPFMDFVVVGEGEELVGELIAAYRERYTDRASFLDLLTSLPGVYVPERYDVRYAEDGTVADVIALGGAPAVVTKRRLKDVDAFRTIAAVKTPNAEYGHMALLEVGKGCGRGCRFCLEGQVYRPVRHRSVAALGETIKELAAQGEKRIGLVGACVSDYPWIGELLKIVEANGMELSISSLRADSLTEDLAAALARGGHRTLTIAPEAGTERLRRAIRKAITDEQILGACDLVRSHGIPNLKTYFMIGQPTETDEDVEAIPDLARRMLERLRILDARGHPFGRLTLSISSFVPKPWTPFQWAPFDGANSLQAKLEVIRDCGHCVDLEQPERLARLVAPFIAR
;
A
#
# COMPACT_ATOMS: atom_id res chain seq x y z
N MET A 1 13.14 14.64 -26.33
CA MET A 1 13.17 14.31 -24.89
C MET A 1 13.87 15.45 -24.14
N SER A 2 13.28 15.91 -23.03
CA SER A 2 13.81 17.02 -22.23
C SER A 2 15.10 16.66 -21.52
N TRP A 3 16.15 17.50 -21.69
CA TRP A 3 17.40 17.35 -20.95
C TRP A 3 17.22 17.59 -19.44
N THR A 4 16.31 18.50 -19.06
CA THR A 4 16.00 18.80 -17.66
C THR A 4 15.45 17.56 -16.94
N LEU A 5 14.50 16.87 -17.56
CA LEU A 5 13.93 15.64 -16.99
C LEU A 5 14.95 14.49 -16.94
N LYS A 6 15.79 14.35 -17.97
CA LYS A 6 16.89 13.37 -17.93
C LYS A 6 17.87 13.64 -16.79
N LYS A 7 18.25 14.89 -16.59
CA LYS A 7 19.14 15.27 -15.48
C LYS A 7 18.51 14.96 -14.13
N LYS A 8 17.19 15.19 -13.96
CA LYS A 8 16.46 14.82 -12.75
C LYS A 8 16.49 13.32 -12.51
N ALA A 9 16.24 12.51 -13.55
CA ALA A 9 16.30 11.04 -13.47
C ALA A 9 17.70 10.55 -13.09
N LEU A 10 18.74 11.06 -13.73
CA LEU A 10 20.13 10.72 -13.40
C LEU A 10 20.49 11.09 -11.97
N SER A 11 20.04 12.24 -11.47
CA SER A 11 20.27 12.65 -10.08
C SER A 11 19.59 11.74 -9.06
N LEU A 12 18.44 11.16 -9.40
CA LEU A 12 17.79 10.15 -8.55
C LEU A 12 18.60 8.85 -8.54
N LEU A 13 19.05 8.39 -9.74
CA LEU A 13 19.87 7.18 -9.89
C LEU A 13 21.22 7.29 -9.18
N ASP A 14 21.89 8.45 -9.23
CA ASP A 14 23.15 8.69 -8.55
C ASP A 14 23.03 8.53 -7.01
N GLY A 15 21.84 8.76 -6.45
CA GLY A 15 21.55 8.57 -5.04
C GLY A 15 21.13 7.14 -4.67
N GLU A 16 21.00 6.24 -5.63
CA GLU A 16 20.51 4.88 -5.42
C GLU A 16 21.63 3.86 -5.22
N GLN A 17 21.31 2.81 -4.44
CA GLN A 17 22.14 1.61 -4.31
C GLN A 17 21.27 0.38 -4.59
N GLY A 18 21.76 -0.50 -5.48
CA GLY A 18 21.04 -1.72 -5.86
C GLY A 18 20.20 -1.60 -7.14
N THR A 19 20.28 -0.47 -7.82
CA THR A 19 19.67 -0.29 -9.16
C THR A 19 20.27 -1.27 -10.15
N VAL A 20 19.43 -1.90 -10.96
CA VAL A 20 19.85 -2.90 -11.94
C VAL A 20 19.83 -2.27 -13.33
N HIS A 21 20.99 -2.25 -13.97
CA HIS A 21 21.13 -1.87 -15.36
C HIS A 21 21.42 -3.11 -16.22
N LYS A 22 20.66 -3.29 -17.29
CA LYS A 22 20.83 -4.40 -18.23
C LYS A 22 20.76 -3.93 -19.67
N ASP A 23 21.52 -4.59 -20.53
CA ASP A 23 21.36 -4.45 -21.97
C ASP A 23 20.00 -5.00 -22.41
N TRP A 24 19.35 -4.33 -23.35
CA TRP A 24 18.03 -4.68 -23.83
C TRP A 24 18.02 -5.83 -24.86
N GLY A 25 19.15 -6.02 -25.55
CA GLY A 25 19.25 -6.96 -26.69
C GLY A 25 18.73 -8.36 -26.36
N GLY A 26 17.67 -8.80 -27.08
CA GLY A 26 17.09 -10.13 -26.96
C GLY A 26 16.29 -10.40 -25.67
N LYS A 27 16.02 -9.37 -24.87
CA LYS A 27 15.31 -9.50 -23.59
C LYS A 27 13.88 -8.98 -23.68
N VAL A 28 13.02 -9.50 -22.81
CA VAL A 28 11.68 -8.94 -22.58
C VAL A 28 11.82 -7.67 -21.77
N ALA A 29 11.44 -6.54 -22.36
CA ALA A 29 11.47 -5.24 -21.70
C ALA A 29 10.15 -4.96 -20.97
N VAL A 30 10.20 -4.73 -19.67
CA VAL A 30 9.06 -4.45 -18.80
C VAL A 30 9.23 -3.09 -18.14
N ALA A 31 8.30 -2.17 -18.39
CA ALA A 31 8.18 -0.94 -17.61
C ALA A 31 7.33 -1.23 -16.37
N LEU A 32 7.94 -1.24 -15.20
CA LEU A 32 7.23 -1.37 -13.93
C LEU A 32 6.86 0.03 -13.41
N VAL A 33 5.58 0.33 -13.42
CA VAL A 33 5.05 1.67 -13.13
C VAL A 33 4.43 1.72 -11.75
N TYR A 34 4.86 2.68 -10.94
CA TYR A 34 4.14 3.06 -9.74
C TYR A 34 3.40 4.37 -10.01
N PRO A 35 2.05 4.39 -10.03
CA PRO A 35 1.28 5.55 -10.49
C PRO A 35 1.16 6.66 -9.43
N ASN A 36 2.28 6.96 -8.76
CA ASN A 36 2.43 8.01 -7.77
C ASN A 36 3.88 8.52 -7.78
N ALA A 37 4.21 9.47 -6.89
CA ALA A 37 5.53 10.05 -6.79
C ALA A 37 6.63 9.01 -6.51
N TYR A 38 7.84 9.28 -6.97
CA TYR A 38 9.04 8.45 -6.77
C TYR A 38 9.24 8.05 -5.29
N ALA A 39 9.13 9.02 -4.36
CA ALA A 39 9.35 8.76 -2.93
C ALA A 39 8.37 7.72 -2.36
N VAL A 40 7.10 7.76 -2.79
CA VAL A 40 6.05 6.81 -2.38
C VAL A 40 6.32 5.44 -2.99
N GLY A 41 6.59 5.38 -4.30
CA GLY A 41 6.84 4.12 -5.00
C GLY A 41 8.07 3.40 -4.47
N MET A 42 9.16 4.12 -4.21
CA MET A 42 10.39 3.55 -3.66
C MET A 42 10.26 3.13 -2.19
N SER A 43 9.22 3.57 -1.51
CA SER A 43 8.86 3.11 -0.15
C SER A 43 7.93 1.89 -0.15
N ASN A 44 7.46 1.44 -1.33
CA ASN A 44 6.55 0.30 -1.46
C ASN A 44 7.33 -1.02 -1.66
N LEU A 45 7.29 -1.89 -0.66
CA LEU A 45 8.01 -3.17 -0.71
C LEU A 45 7.50 -4.10 -1.81
N GLY A 46 6.19 -4.11 -2.11
CA GLY A 46 5.61 -4.93 -3.17
C GLY A 46 6.17 -4.54 -4.55
N PHE A 47 6.19 -3.24 -4.83
CA PHE A 47 6.79 -2.69 -6.06
C PHE A 47 8.27 -3.07 -6.20
N GLN A 48 9.05 -2.88 -5.15
CA GLN A 48 10.47 -3.22 -5.15
C GLN A 48 10.72 -4.74 -5.26
N THR A 49 9.86 -5.55 -4.67
CA THR A 49 9.92 -7.00 -4.77
C THR A 49 9.71 -7.48 -6.22
N ILE A 50 8.70 -6.95 -6.90
CA ILE A 50 8.45 -7.28 -8.32
C ILE A 50 9.61 -6.80 -9.21
N TYR A 51 10.14 -5.60 -8.98
CA TYR A 51 11.34 -5.09 -9.69
C TYR A 51 12.52 -6.06 -9.54
N LYS A 52 12.78 -6.52 -8.30
CA LYS A 52 13.85 -7.48 -8.00
C LYS A 52 13.64 -8.80 -8.72
N HIS A 53 12.43 -9.37 -8.65
CA HIS A 53 12.14 -10.68 -9.25
C HIS A 53 12.21 -10.64 -10.77
N LEU A 54 11.66 -9.63 -11.41
CA LEU A 54 11.79 -9.45 -12.86
C LEU A 54 13.26 -9.31 -13.27
N ASN A 55 14.04 -8.52 -12.54
CA ASN A 55 15.46 -8.35 -12.84
C ASN A 55 16.35 -9.52 -12.42
N ALA A 56 15.87 -10.47 -11.61
CA ALA A 56 16.58 -11.73 -11.37
C ALA A 56 16.54 -12.68 -12.59
N LEU A 57 15.56 -12.52 -13.49
CA LEU A 57 15.47 -13.29 -14.72
C LEU A 57 16.53 -12.80 -15.72
N PRO A 58 17.37 -13.68 -16.30
CA PRO A 58 18.50 -13.26 -17.16
C PRO A 58 18.05 -12.62 -18.45
N ASP A 59 16.89 -12.96 -18.93
CA ASP A 59 16.28 -12.59 -20.19
C ASP A 59 15.18 -11.52 -20.07
N VAL A 60 15.15 -10.82 -18.94
CA VAL A 60 14.24 -9.69 -18.68
C VAL A 60 15.06 -8.45 -18.35
N VAL A 61 14.65 -7.31 -18.86
CA VAL A 61 15.02 -5.99 -18.39
C VAL A 61 13.77 -5.33 -17.83
N CYS A 62 13.79 -5.01 -16.54
CA CYS A 62 12.70 -4.32 -15.87
C CYS A 62 13.20 -2.94 -15.42
N GLU A 63 12.51 -1.89 -15.86
CA GLU A 63 12.84 -0.51 -15.53
C GLU A 63 11.65 0.19 -14.86
N ARG A 64 11.93 1.15 -13.98
CA ARG A 64 10.92 1.82 -13.16
C ARG A 64 10.42 3.10 -13.80
N VAL A 65 9.12 3.34 -13.62
CA VAL A 65 8.45 4.57 -14.04
C VAL A 65 7.57 5.09 -12.90
N PHE A 66 7.51 6.40 -12.73
CA PHE A 66 6.72 7.06 -11.70
C PHE A 66 5.85 8.14 -12.31
N LEU A 67 4.82 8.57 -11.58
CA LEU A 67 3.97 9.69 -11.99
C LEU A 67 4.81 10.98 -12.04
N PRO A 68 4.90 11.66 -13.19
CA PRO A 68 5.53 12.97 -13.26
C PRO A 68 4.76 14.00 -12.41
N ASP A 69 5.49 14.88 -11.74
CA ASP A 69 4.86 16.01 -11.04
C ASP A 69 4.33 17.09 -12.00
N ALA A 70 3.65 18.10 -11.49
CA ALA A 70 3.06 19.15 -12.32
C ALA A 70 4.10 19.90 -13.17
N ALA A 71 5.30 20.12 -12.63
CA ALA A 71 6.40 20.80 -13.36
C ALA A 71 6.97 19.88 -14.45
N ASP A 72 7.12 18.60 -14.15
CA ASP A 72 7.56 17.58 -15.13
C ASP A 72 6.55 17.47 -16.28
N ILE A 73 5.25 17.46 -15.99
CA ILE A 73 4.18 17.41 -17.01
C ILE A 73 4.22 18.65 -17.91
N ALA A 74 4.39 19.84 -17.33
CA ALA A 74 4.55 21.06 -18.10
C ALA A 74 5.79 21.01 -19.03
N GLU A 75 6.87 20.44 -18.54
CA GLU A 75 8.11 20.27 -19.32
C GLU A 75 7.96 19.22 -20.43
N LEU A 76 7.28 18.09 -20.15
CA LEU A 76 6.92 17.10 -21.18
C LEU A 76 6.10 17.73 -22.30
N ALA A 77 5.07 18.50 -21.96
CA ALA A 77 4.23 19.23 -22.92
C ALA A 77 5.05 20.24 -23.75
N ARG A 78 5.89 21.05 -23.07
CA ARG A 78 6.76 22.06 -23.71
C ARG A 78 7.72 21.45 -24.74
N THR A 79 8.27 20.28 -24.41
CA THR A 79 9.27 19.58 -25.23
C THR A 79 8.66 18.54 -26.18
N ARG A 80 7.35 18.37 -26.17
CA ARG A 80 6.62 17.30 -26.88
C ARG A 80 7.24 15.92 -26.64
N SER A 81 7.58 15.65 -25.39
CA SER A 81 8.18 14.39 -24.94
C SER A 81 7.15 13.55 -24.19
N ALA A 82 7.35 12.23 -24.17
CA ALA A 82 6.56 11.30 -23.39
C ALA A 82 7.30 10.96 -22.06
N PRO A 83 6.57 10.44 -21.04
CA PRO A 83 7.17 9.83 -19.88
C PRO A 83 8.13 8.70 -20.28
N PHE A 84 9.15 8.50 -19.47
CA PHE A 84 10.23 7.54 -19.75
C PHE A 84 10.67 6.81 -18.47
N SER A 85 11.33 5.67 -18.65
CA SER A 85 11.88 4.88 -17.56
C SER A 85 13.04 5.58 -16.86
N LEU A 86 13.22 5.27 -15.58
CA LEU A 86 14.27 5.88 -14.77
C LEU A 86 15.67 5.43 -15.24
N GLU A 87 15.88 4.14 -15.47
CA GLU A 87 17.18 3.52 -15.71
C GLU A 87 17.78 3.93 -17.08
N SER A 88 17.09 3.66 -18.16
CA SER A 88 17.59 3.92 -19.51
C SER A 88 17.01 5.15 -20.18
N GLN A 89 16.06 5.83 -19.54
CA GLN A 89 15.30 6.97 -20.08
C GLN A 89 14.62 6.67 -21.42
N ARG A 90 14.11 5.45 -21.61
CA ARG A 90 13.33 5.07 -22.78
C ARG A 90 11.85 5.38 -22.60
N PRO A 91 11.15 5.81 -23.65
CA PRO A 91 9.71 6.04 -23.59
C PRO A 91 8.96 4.72 -23.35
N LEU A 92 7.77 4.79 -22.72
CA LEU A 92 6.98 3.62 -22.39
C LEU A 92 6.57 2.80 -23.62
N THR A 93 6.46 3.43 -24.78
CA THR A 93 6.15 2.77 -26.07
C THR A 93 7.23 1.81 -26.56
N ASP A 94 8.46 1.89 -26.04
CA ASP A 94 9.54 0.97 -26.40
C ASP A 94 9.47 -0.38 -25.67
N PHE A 95 8.66 -0.48 -24.62
CA PHE A 95 8.54 -1.67 -23.78
C PHE A 95 7.57 -2.70 -24.37
N HIS A 96 7.79 -3.98 -24.09
CA HIS A 96 6.84 -5.03 -24.45
C HIS A 96 5.64 -5.07 -23.51
N MET A 97 5.87 -4.77 -22.24
CA MET A 97 4.84 -4.75 -21.19
C MET A 97 4.97 -3.53 -20.31
N ILE A 98 3.83 -2.98 -19.89
CA ILE A 98 3.73 -1.91 -18.88
C ILE A 98 2.92 -2.47 -17.72
N GLY A 99 3.59 -2.73 -16.59
CA GLY A 99 2.96 -3.27 -15.38
C GLY A 99 2.75 -2.19 -14.33
N PHE A 100 1.49 -1.85 -14.06
CA PHE A 100 1.13 -0.91 -13.00
C PHE A 100 1.01 -1.62 -11.66
N SER A 101 1.74 -1.16 -10.64
CA SER A 101 1.61 -1.57 -9.24
C SER A 101 0.67 -0.61 -8.52
N VAL A 102 -0.61 -0.97 -8.40
CA VAL A 102 -1.65 -0.10 -7.83
C VAL A 102 -2.02 -0.58 -6.44
N THR A 103 -1.71 0.24 -5.44
CA THR A 103 -1.93 -0.09 -4.02
C THR A 103 -2.96 0.82 -3.34
N TYR A 104 -3.43 1.84 -4.04
CA TYR A 104 -4.42 2.79 -3.58
C TYR A 104 -5.39 3.14 -4.72
N GLU A 105 -6.69 3.10 -4.47
CA GLU A 105 -7.72 3.30 -5.51
C GLU A 105 -7.70 4.70 -6.12
N GLY A 106 -7.25 5.70 -5.36
CA GLY A 106 -7.05 7.06 -5.86
C GLY A 106 -6.04 7.16 -7.01
N ASP A 107 -5.17 6.16 -7.15
CA ASP A 107 -4.17 6.12 -8.23
C ASP A 107 -4.72 5.59 -9.56
N TYR A 108 -5.97 5.12 -9.65
CA TYR A 108 -6.58 4.72 -10.93
C TYR A 108 -6.55 5.85 -11.95
N ILE A 109 -6.83 7.08 -11.54
CA ILE A 109 -6.75 8.26 -12.42
C ILE A 109 -5.32 8.49 -12.90
N ASN A 110 -4.33 8.26 -12.05
CA ASN A 110 -2.92 8.42 -12.39
C ASN A 110 -2.44 7.37 -13.40
N VAL A 111 -2.99 6.15 -13.36
CA VAL A 111 -2.75 5.14 -14.39
C VAL A 111 -3.15 5.67 -15.76
N LEU A 112 -4.39 6.18 -15.89
CA LEU A 112 -4.89 6.73 -17.13
C LEU A 112 -4.07 7.94 -17.58
N ARG A 113 -3.68 8.81 -16.66
CA ARG A 113 -2.85 9.97 -16.95
C ARG A 113 -1.47 9.59 -17.50
N ILE A 114 -0.84 8.55 -16.96
CA ILE A 114 0.46 8.09 -17.46
C ILE A 114 0.32 7.50 -18.86
N LEU A 115 -0.72 6.71 -19.14
CA LEU A 115 -0.97 6.15 -20.47
C LEU A 115 -1.23 7.26 -21.50
N ASP A 116 -2.04 8.25 -21.15
CA ASP A 116 -2.34 9.42 -22.01
C ASP A 116 -1.08 10.23 -22.32
N LEU A 117 -0.29 10.56 -21.30
CA LEU A 117 0.99 11.25 -21.46
C LEU A 117 2.00 10.47 -22.31
N ALA A 118 1.93 9.13 -22.28
CA ALA A 118 2.77 8.26 -23.07
C ALA A 118 2.27 8.10 -24.54
N GLY A 119 1.08 8.62 -24.87
CA GLY A 119 0.45 8.45 -26.17
C GLY A 119 -0.01 7.01 -26.46
N ILE A 120 -0.26 6.22 -25.42
CA ILE A 120 -0.75 4.86 -25.50
C ILE A 120 -2.28 4.89 -25.45
N PRO A 121 -3.00 4.20 -26.38
CA PRO A 121 -4.44 4.16 -26.34
C PRO A 121 -4.97 3.73 -24.98
N LEU A 122 -5.88 4.51 -24.39
CA LEU A 122 -6.36 4.25 -23.05
C LEU A 122 -7.09 2.90 -22.99
N ARG A 123 -8.09 2.71 -23.83
CA ARG A 123 -8.86 1.47 -23.84
C ARG A 123 -8.06 0.33 -24.45
N ALA A 124 -8.08 -0.83 -23.81
CA ALA A 124 -7.40 -2.04 -24.27
C ALA A 124 -7.84 -2.42 -25.71
N ALA A 125 -9.13 -2.29 -26.02
CA ALA A 125 -9.70 -2.60 -27.34
C ALA A 125 -9.20 -1.68 -28.47
N GLU A 126 -8.63 -0.52 -28.17
CA GLU A 126 -8.10 0.44 -29.15
C GLU A 126 -6.60 0.22 -29.43
N ARG A 127 -5.93 -0.68 -28.68
CA ARG A 127 -4.50 -0.95 -28.83
C ARG A 127 -4.20 -1.77 -30.05
N ARG A 128 -3.18 -1.35 -30.76
CA ARG A 128 -2.68 -2.00 -31.98
C ARG A 128 -1.68 -3.12 -31.62
N PRO A 129 -1.36 -4.02 -32.55
CA PRO A 129 -0.41 -5.12 -32.29
C PRO A 129 0.98 -4.70 -31.79
N HIS A 130 1.42 -3.49 -32.14
CA HIS A 130 2.73 -2.94 -31.73
C HIS A 130 2.70 -2.11 -30.47
N ASP A 131 1.52 -1.79 -29.92
CA ASP A 131 1.42 -1.10 -28.63
C ASP A 131 1.77 -2.09 -27.49
N PRO A 132 2.39 -1.63 -26.41
CA PRO A 132 2.72 -2.49 -25.27
C PRO A 132 1.49 -3.20 -24.68
N LEU A 133 1.69 -4.37 -24.10
CA LEU A 133 0.70 -4.98 -23.21
C LEU A 133 0.64 -4.19 -21.91
N VAL A 134 -0.56 -3.79 -21.49
CA VAL A 134 -0.77 -3.04 -20.25
C VAL A 134 -1.45 -3.92 -19.22
N LEU A 135 -0.81 -4.07 -18.07
CA LEU A 135 -1.32 -4.89 -16.99
C LEU A 135 -1.31 -4.15 -15.65
N MET A 136 -2.12 -4.63 -14.73
CA MET A 136 -2.18 -4.12 -13.36
C MET A 136 -1.97 -5.25 -12.37
N GLY A 137 -1.21 -4.96 -11.31
CA GLY A 137 -1.06 -5.76 -10.10
C GLY A 137 -1.17 -4.88 -8.85
N GLY A 138 -0.91 -5.44 -7.68
CA GLY A 138 -1.05 -4.78 -6.39
C GLY A 138 -2.39 -5.05 -5.73
N VAL A 139 -2.61 -4.55 -4.50
CA VAL A 139 -3.80 -4.88 -3.71
C VAL A 139 -5.11 -4.45 -4.39
N CYS A 140 -5.11 -3.36 -5.14
CA CYS A 140 -6.28 -2.91 -5.88
C CYS A 140 -6.69 -3.88 -6.99
N ALA A 141 -5.74 -4.60 -7.59
CA ALA A 141 -5.99 -5.60 -8.63
C ALA A 141 -6.85 -6.78 -8.14
N PHE A 142 -6.70 -7.17 -6.88
CA PHE A 142 -7.48 -8.26 -6.30
C PHE A 142 -8.51 -7.82 -5.24
N SER A 143 -8.64 -6.51 -5.04
CA SER A 143 -9.79 -5.95 -4.32
C SER A 143 -10.97 -5.68 -5.26
N ASN A 144 -10.78 -4.81 -6.24
CA ASN A 144 -11.77 -4.53 -7.28
C ASN A 144 -11.09 -3.95 -8.53
N PRO A 145 -10.75 -4.77 -9.53
CA PRO A 145 -10.15 -4.28 -10.77
C PRO A 145 -11.16 -3.65 -11.75
N GLU A 146 -12.47 -3.85 -11.57
CA GLU A 146 -13.50 -3.48 -12.53
C GLU A 146 -13.50 -1.99 -12.92
N PRO A 147 -13.29 -1.02 -12.01
CA PRO A 147 -13.26 0.40 -12.40
C PRO A 147 -12.20 0.74 -13.44
N ILE A 148 -11.14 -0.05 -13.55
CA ILE A 148 -10.03 0.17 -14.48
C ILE A 148 -9.88 -0.96 -15.52
N ALA A 149 -10.66 -2.02 -15.41
CA ALA A 149 -10.61 -3.19 -16.30
C ALA A 149 -10.64 -2.86 -17.81
N PRO A 150 -11.48 -1.91 -18.32
CA PRO A 150 -11.51 -1.58 -19.74
C PRO A 150 -10.20 -0.99 -20.30
N PHE A 151 -9.29 -0.61 -19.43
CA PHE A 151 -8.00 -0.01 -19.77
C PHE A 151 -6.82 -0.99 -19.62
N MET A 152 -7.07 -2.20 -19.13
CA MET A 152 -6.04 -3.24 -18.93
C MET A 152 -6.21 -4.36 -19.94
N ASP A 153 -5.09 -4.85 -20.50
CA ASP A 153 -5.10 -6.08 -21.30
C ASP A 153 -5.33 -7.29 -20.39
N PHE A 154 -4.70 -7.29 -19.22
CA PHE A 154 -4.95 -8.27 -18.16
C PHE A 154 -4.60 -7.73 -16.78
N VAL A 155 -5.09 -8.40 -15.75
CA VAL A 155 -4.89 -8.06 -14.35
C VAL A 155 -4.31 -9.26 -13.60
N VAL A 156 -3.28 -9.00 -12.79
CA VAL A 156 -2.69 -10.00 -11.90
C VAL A 156 -3.42 -9.98 -10.57
N VAL A 157 -4.21 -11.03 -10.32
CA VAL A 157 -5.08 -11.15 -9.14
C VAL A 157 -4.34 -11.93 -8.05
N GLY A 158 -3.77 -11.21 -7.10
CA GLY A 158 -3.09 -11.78 -5.94
C GLY A 158 -1.59 -11.46 -5.86
N GLU A 159 -0.85 -12.37 -5.22
CA GLU A 159 0.57 -12.22 -4.96
C GLU A 159 1.37 -12.58 -6.21
N GLY A 160 2.24 -11.66 -6.65
CA GLY A 160 2.88 -11.72 -7.95
C GLY A 160 4.23 -12.43 -7.97
N GLU A 161 4.81 -12.77 -6.81
CA GLU A 161 6.20 -13.21 -6.70
C GLU A 161 6.53 -14.46 -7.56
N GLU A 162 5.62 -15.45 -7.60
CA GLU A 162 5.76 -16.62 -8.49
C GLU A 162 5.23 -16.30 -9.90
N LEU A 163 4.11 -15.59 -9.99
CA LEU A 163 3.38 -15.40 -11.23
C LEU A 163 4.15 -14.58 -12.28
N VAL A 164 4.99 -13.62 -11.86
CA VAL A 164 5.77 -12.82 -12.82
C VAL A 164 6.72 -13.70 -13.64
N GLY A 165 7.32 -14.73 -13.06
CA GLY A 165 8.15 -15.69 -13.77
C GLY A 165 7.34 -16.52 -14.79
N GLU A 166 6.15 -16.99 -14.40
CA GLU A 166 5.23 -17.74 -15.28
C GLU A 166 4.76 -16.87 -16.47
N LEU A 167 4.43 -15.60 -16.22
CA LEU A 167 4.02 -14.66 -17.27
C LEU A 167 5.14 -14.40 -18.30
N ILE A 168 6.36 -14.19 -17.82
CA ILE A 168 7.52 -14.00 -18.71
C ILE A 168 7.83 -15.26 -19.53
N ALA A 169 7.78 -16.43 -18.90
CA ALA A 169 7.97 -17.69 -19.61
C ALA A 169 6.90 -17.90 -20.68
N ALA A 170 5.63 -17.68 -20.34
CA ALA A 170 4.52 -17.75 -21.30
C ALA A 170 4.70 -16.77 -22.46
N TYR A 171 5.12 -15.54 -22.18
CA TYR A 171 5.36 -14.52 -23.21
C TYR A 171 6.48 -14.98 -24.18
N ARG A 172 7.60 -15.41 -23.65
CA ARG A 172 8.74 -15.81 -24.48
C ARG A 172 8.48 -17.04 -25.35
N GLU A 173 7.77 -18.01 -24.81
CA GLU A 173 7.55 -19.29 -25.49
C GLU A 173 6.38 -19.24 -26.46
N ARG A 174 5.37 -18.41 -26.20
CA ARG A 174 4.06 -18.54 -26.85
C ARG A 174 3.47 -17.20 -27.35
N TYR A 175 4.16 -16.08 -27.22
CA TYR A 175 3.67 -14.82 -27.78
C TYR A 175 3.85 -14.83 -29.30
N THR A 176 2.75 -14.92 -30.02
CA THR A 176 2.68 -14.75 -31.47
C THR A 176 2.01 -13.44 -31.85
N ASP A 177 0.93 -13.14 -31.17
CA ASP A 177 0.14 -11.92 -31.29
C ASP A 177 -0.61 -11.66 -29.95
N ARG A 178 -1.16 -10.46 -29.82
CA ARG A 178 -1.88 -10.03 -28.61
C ARG A 178 -3.04 -10.93 -28.26
N ALA A 179 -3.93 -11.25 -29.22
CA ALA A 179 -5.16 -11.99 -28.98
C ALA A 179 -4.86 -13.42 -28.51
N SER A 180 -3.97 -14.14 -29.23
CA SER A 180 -3.54 -15.50 -28.87
C SER A 180 -2.86 -15.55 -27.51
N PHE A 181 -2.09 -14.52 -27.17
CA PHE A 181 -1.45 -14.45 -25.86
C PHE A 181 -2.47 -14.21 -24.73
N LEU A 182 -3.45 -13.31 -24.93
CA LEU A 182 -4.51 -13.08 -23.95
C LEU A 182 -5.39 -14.32 -23.75
N ASP A 183 -5.66 -15.09 -24.80
CA ASP A 183 -6.34 -16.39 -24.68
C ASP A 183 -5.53 -17.38 -23.82
N LEU A 184 -4.24 -17.47 -24.05
CA LEU A 184 -3.35 -18.30 -23.23
C LEU A 184 -3.37 -17.90 -21.76
N LEU A 185 -3.36 -16.58 -21.47
CA LEU A 185 -3.34 -16.06 -20.11
C LEU A 185 -4.60 -16.41 -19.31
N THR A 186 -5.74 -16.65 -19.95
CA THR A 186 -6.97 -17.08 -19.24
C THR A 186 -6.79 -18.42 -18.52
N SER A 187 -5.85 -19.25 -18.97
CA SER A 187 -5.54 -20.54 -18.35
C SER A 187 -4.61 -20.44 -17.13
N LEU A 188 -3.95 -19.29 -16.94
CA LEU A 188 -3.04 -19.08 -15.81
C LEU A 188 -3.83 -18.67 -14.54
N PRO A 189 -3.77 -19.47 -13.45
CA PRO A 189 -4.43 -19.08 -12.21
C PRO A 189 -3.93 -17.73 -11.69
N GLY A 190 -4.86 -16.85 -11.35
CA GLY A 190 -4.53 -15.50 -10.87
C GLY A 190 -4.38 -14.46 -11.98
N VAL A 191 -4.72 -14.79 -13.22
CA VAL A 191 -4.80 -13.81 -14.30
C VAL A 191 -6.24 -13.60 -14.70
N TYR A 192 -6.67 -12.35 -14.70
CA TYR A 192 -7.96 -11.88 -15.18
C TYR A 192 -7.75 -11.12 -16.48
N VAL A 193 -8.38 -11.56 -17.56
CA VAL A 193 -8.36 -10.91 -18.87
C VAL A 193 -9.73 -10.28 -19.11
N PRO A 194 -9.90 -8.97 -18.90
CA PRO A 194 -11.22 -8.33 -18.87
C PRO A 194 -12.05 -8.54 -20.15
N GLU A 195 -11.43 -8.52 -21.33
CA GLU A 195 -12.14 -8.72 -22.61
C GLU A 195 -12.73 -10.14 -22.77
N ARG A 196 -12.39 -11.08 -21.90
CA ARG A 196 -12.96 -12.44 -21.87
C ARG A 196 -14.15 -12.55 -20.90
N TYR A 197 -14.72 -11.42 -20.46
CA TYR A 197 -15.90 -11.39 -19.59
C TYR A 197 -16.89 -10.33 -20.08
N ASP A 198 -18.14 -10.73 -20.25
CA ASP A 198 -19.28 -9.85 -20.56
C ASP A 198 -19.96 -9.48 -19.23
N VAL A 199 -19.79 -8.24 -18.80
CA VAL A 199 -20.39 -7.72 -17.55
C VAL A 199 -21.73 -7.08 -17.91
N ARG A 200 -22.82 -7.68 -17.46
CA ARG A 200 -24.17 -7.18 -17.69
C ARG A 200 -24.67 -6.40 -16.48
N TYR A 201 -25.28 -5.27 -16.78
CA TYR A 201 -25.82 -4.39 -15.75
C TYR A 201 -27.35 -4.44 -15.75
N ALA A 202 -27.97 -4.35 -14.57
CA ALA A 202 -29.40 -4.14 -14.39
C ALA A 202 -29.77 -2.67 -14.70
N GLU A 203 -31.08 -2.38 -14.77
CA GLU A 203 -31.58 -1.02 -15.06
C GLU A 203 -31.12 0.03 -14.03
N ASP A 204 -30.88 -0.39 -12.78
CA ASP A 204 -30.39 0.47 -11.71
C ASP A 204 -28.86 0.66 -11.71
N GLY A 205 -28.14 0.09 -12.72
CA GLY A 205 -26.69 0.15 -12.84
C GLY A 205 -25.91 -0.83 -11.99
N THR A 206 -26.59 -1.71 -11.25
CA THR A 206 -25.92 -2.80 -10.53
C THR A 206 -25.50 -3.91 -11.49
N VAL A 207 -24.43 -4.66 -11.14
CA VAL A 207 -24.00 -5.83 -11.91
C VAL A 207 -25.04 -6.93 -11.78
N ALA A 208 -25.69 -7.29 -12.88
CA ALA A 208 -26.68 -8.36 -12.95
C ALA A 208 -26.03 -9.73 -13.18
N ASP A 209 -24.99 -9.79 -14.03
CA ASP A 209 -24.30 -11.03 -14.37
C ASP A 209 -22.88 -10.76 -14.89
N VAL A 210 -21.99 -11.76 -14.78
CA VAL A 210 -20.65 -11.75 -15.35
C VAL A 210 -20.46 -13.07 -16.12
N ILE A 211 -20.46 -13.01 -17.44
CA ILE A 211 -20.40 -14.18 -18.32
C ILE A 211 -18.98 -14.35 -18.84
N ALA A 212 -18.36 -15.48 -18.54
CA ALA A 212 -17.07 -15.86 -19.09
C ALA A 212 -17.20 -16.24 -20.58
N LEU A 213 -16.31 -15.73 -21.41
CA LEU A 213 -16.27 -15.94 -22.85
C LEU A 213 -15.00 -16.72 -23.25
N GLY A 214 -15.02 -17.40 -24.39
CA GLY A 214 -13.84 -17.98 -25.01
C GLY A 214 -13.10 -19.04 -24.17
N GLY A 215 -13.81 -19.74 -23.26
CA GLY A 215 -13.20 -20.73 -22.37
C GLY A 215 -12.50 -20.13 -21.13
N ALA A 216 -12.65 -18.86 -20.87
CA ALA A 216 -12.18 -18.25 -19.62
C ALA A 216 -12.87 -18.89 -18.40
N PRO A 217 -12.21 -18.96 -17.24
CA PRO A 217 -12.81 -19.55 -16.05
C PRO A 217 -13.94 -18.67 -15.51
N ALA A 218 -15.05 -19.27 -15.07
CA ALA A 218 -16.15 -18.54 -14.45
C ALA A 218 -15.74 -17.76 -13.18
N VAL A 219 -14.65 -18.19 -12.54
CA VAL A 219 -14.09 -17.56 -11.35
C VAL A 219 -12.58 -17.48 -11.49
N VAL A 220 -12.02 -16.28 -11.39
CA VAL A 220 -10.58 -16.06 -11.33
C VAL A 220 -10.10 -16.30 -9.90
N THR A 221 -9.31 -17.36 -9.71
CA THR A 221 -8.78 -17.71 -8.39
C THR A 221 -7.56 -16.86 -8.06
N LYS A 222 -7.60 -16.14 -6.95
CA LYS A 222 -6.49 -15.31 -6.48
C LYS A 222 -5.22 -16.16 -6.21
N ARG A 223 -4.08 -15.73 -6.76
CA ARG A 223 -2.75 -16.30 -6.44
C ARG A 223 -2.34 -15.97 -5.02
N ARG A 224 -1.71 -16.92 -4.38
CA ARG A 224 -1.23 -16.79 -3.01
C ARG A 224 0.03 -17.62 -2.82
N LEU A 225 1.06 -17.00 -2.27
CA LEU A 225 2.26 -17.71 -1.84
C LEU A 225 1.90 -18.70 -0.73
N LYS A 226 2.33 -19.93 -0.87
CA LYS A 226 2.19 -20.96 0.18
C LYS A 226 3.30 -20.80 1.22
N ASP A 227 4.52 -20.62 0.75
CA ASP A 227 5.71 -20.41 1.57
C ASP A 227 6.19 -18.96 1.41
N VAL A 228 5.98 -18.15 2.45
CA VAL A 228 6.41 -16.74 2.44
C VAL A 228 7.91 -16.59 2.69
N ASP A 229 8.58 -17.58 3.26
CA ASP A 229 10.03 -17.56 3.48
C ASP A 229 10.83 -17.78 2.20
N ALA A 230 10.23 -18.43 1.18
CA ALA A 230 10.86 -18.63 -0.12
C ALA A 230 11.20 -17.31 -0.85
N PHE A 231 10.52 -16.22 -0.52
CA PHE A 231 10.69 -14.92 -1.16
C PHE A 231 10.96 -13.83 -0.12
N ARG A 232 12.19 -13.37 -0.04
CA ARG A 232 12.55 -12.25 0.86
C ARG A 232 11.93 -10.95 0.38
N THR A 233 11.11 -10.31 1.22
CA THR A 233 10.50 -9.01 0.95
C THR A 233 11.23 -7.92 1.72
N ILE A 234 12.23 -7.36 1.06
CA ILE A 234 13.05 -6.22 1.52
C ILE A 234 13.19 -5.24 0.36
N ALA A 235 13.49 -3.97 0.68
CA ALA A 235 13.78 -2.98 -0.35
C ALA A 235 14.98 -3.43 -1.21
N ALA A 236 14.76 -3.59 -2.52
CA ALA A 236 15.80 -4.01 -3.47
C ALA A 236 16.76 -2.87 -3.82
N VAL A 237 16.22 -1.65 -3.87
CA VAL A 237 16.95 -0.41 -4.13
C VAL A 237 16.82 0.51 -2.93
N LYS A 238 17.96 0.97 -2.42
CA LYS A 238 18.03 1.95 -1.34
C LYS A 238 18.24 3.35 -1.92
N THR A 239 17.50 4.33 -1.41
CA THR A 239 17.60 5.72 -1.84
C THR A 239 17.24 6.65 -0.69
N PRO A 240 17.97 7.75 -0.46
CA PRO A 240 17.61 8.76 0.53
C PRO A 240 16.34 9.53 0.15
N ASN A 241 15.91 9.43 -1.11
CA ASN A 241 14.74 10.14 -1.64
C ASN A 241 13.42 9.36 -1.48
N ALA A 242 13.43 8.15 -0.86
CA ALA A 242 12.23 7.45 -0.45
C ALA A 242 11.69 8.03 0.88
N GLU A 243 10.38 7.90 1.15
CA GLU A 243 9.80 8.34 2.42
C GLU A 243 10.43 7.63 3.64
N TYR A 244 10.82 6.36 3.47
CA TYR A 244 11.50 5.55 4.48
C TYR A 244 12.96 5.27 4.12
N GLY A 245 13.61 6.16 3.35
CA GLY A 245 14.97 5.95 2.84
C GLY A 245 16.07 5.87 3.90
N HIS A 246 15.74 6.22 5.15
CA HIS A 246 16.66 6.17 6.28
C HIS A 246 16.63 4.85 7.07
N MET A 247 15.88 3.84 6.60
CA MET A 247 15.78 2.53 7.24
C MET A 247 15.62 1.39 6.23
N ALA A 248 16.02 0.20 6.61
CA ALA A 248 15.74 -1.02 5.85
C ALA A 248 14.34 -1.53 6.21
N LEU A 249 13.45 -1.64 5.22
CA LEU A 249 12.12 -2.20 5.44
C LEU A 249 12.14 -3.72 5.30
N LEU A 250 11.51 -4.43 6.24
CA LEU A 250 11.41 -5.88 6.27
C LEU A 250 9.97 -6.32 6.58
N GLU A 251 9.36 -7.08 5.66
CA GLU A 251 8.03 -7.65 5.86
C GLU A 251 8.09 -8.87 6.79
N VAL A 252 7.30 -8.86 7.87
CA VAL A 252 7.25 -9.95 8.86
C VAL A 252 6.19 -11.02 8.54
N GLY A 253 5.30 -10.73 7.60
CA GLY A 253 4.25 -11.66 7.18
C GLY A 253 3.16 -10.98 6.37
N LYS A 254 2.25 -11.75 5.83
CA LYS A 254 1.14 -11.32 4.98
C LYS A 254 -0.20 -11.58 5.64
N GLY A 255 -1.09 -10.57 5.62
CA GLY A 255 -2.43 -10.63 6.17
C GLY A 255 -2.52 -10.40 7.68
N CYS A 256 -3.76 -10.36 8.19
CA CYS A 256 -4.08 -10.11 9.59
C CYS A 256 -5.17 -11.07 10.08
N GLY A 257 -4.98 -11.64 11.29
CA GLY A 257 -5.93 -12.58 11.92
C GLY A 257 -7.13 -11.93 12.61
N ARG A 258 -7.12 -10.61 12.80
CA ARG A 258 -8.13 -9.91 13.63
C ARG A 258 -9.51 -9.83 13.00
N GLY A 259 -9.62 -9.60 11.71
CA GLY A 259 -10.89 -9.63 10.98
C GLY A 259 -11.81 -8.44 11.25
N CYS A 260 -11.23 -7.24 11.43
CA CYS A 260 -11.98 -5.99 11.48
C CYS A 260 -12.92 -5.88 10.27
N ARG A 261 -14.18 -5.48 10.48
CA ARG A 261 -15.23 -5.54 9.45
C ARG A 261 -15.05 -4.54 8.31
N PHE A 262 -14.25 -3.51 8.51
CA PHE A 262 -13.94 -2.48 7.52
C PHE A 262 -12.63 -2.72 6.74
N CYS A 263 -11.77 -3.60 7.26
CA CYS A 263 -10.38 -3.70 6.82
C CYS A 263 -10.23 -4.66 5.62
N LEU A 264 -9.87 -4.11 4.47
CA LEU A 264 -9.60 -4.88 3.25
C LEU A 264 -8.46 -5.89 3.45
N GLU A 265 -7.33 -5.46 4.01
CA GLU A 265 -6.14 -6.28 4.18
C GLU A 265 -6.41 -7.52 5.04
N GLY A 266 -7.18 -7.35 6.12
CA GLY A 266 -7.61 -8.45 6.98
C GLY A 266 -8.55 -9.46 6.30
N GLN A 267 -9.06 -9.19 5.12
CA GLN A 267 -9.93 -10.08 4.33
C GLN A 267 -9.19 -10.68 3.13
N VAL A 268 -8.55 -9.84 2.30
CA VAL A 268 -8.01 -10.30 1.02
C VAL A 268 -6.67 -11.04 1.14
N TYR A 269 -5.91 -10.86 2.23
CA TYR A 269 -4.66 -11.59 2.46
C TYR A 269 -4.81 -12.84 3.34
N ARG A 270 -6.02 -13.32 3.56
CA ARG A 270 -6.23 -14.57 4.30
C ARG A 270 -5.80 -15.81 3.53
N PRO A 271 -5.33 -16.85 4.25
CA PRO A 271 -5.01 -16.92 5.68
C PRO A 271 -3.75 -16.12 6.01
N VAL A 272 -3.60 -15.74 7.28
CA VAL A 272 -2.37 -15.12 7.79
C VAL A 272 -1.20 -16.08 7.60
N ARG A 273 -0.08 -15.55 7.13
CA ARG A 273 1.18 -16.30 6.98
C ARG A 273 2.31 -15.45 7.52
N HIS A 274 3.00 -15.99 8.50
CA HIS A 274 4.15 -15.34 9.16
C HIS A 274 5.45 -15.89 8.58
N ARG A 275 6.44 -15.02 8.42
CA ARG A 275 7.80 -15.45 8.14
C ARG A 275 8.38 -16.07 9.40
N SER A 276 9.23 -17.07 9.25
CA SER A 276 9.91 -17.68 10.39
C SER A 276 10.91 -16.71 11.03
N VAL A 277 11.11 -16.86 12.33
CA VAL A 277 12.14 -16.09 13.06
C VAL A 277 13.54 -16.34 12.48
N ALA A 278 13.79 -17.55 12.00
CA ALA A 278 15.05 -17.91 11.37
C ALA A 278 15.30 -17.09 10.10
N ALA A 279 14.33 -17.05 9.16
CA ALA A 279 14.46 -16.29 7.92
C ALA A 279 14.58 -14.77 8.15
N LEU A 280 13.80 -14.24 9.09
CA LEU A 280 13.90 -12.84 9.49
C LEU A 280 15.24 -12.54 10.16
N GLY A 281 15.70 -13.42 11.05
CA GLY A 281 16.97 -13.28 11.78
C GLY A 281 18.18 -13.29 10.85
N GLU A 282 18.21 -14.16 9.83
CA GLU A 282 19.25 -14.16 8.80
C GLU A 282 19.26 -12.84 8.03
N THR A 283 18.07 -12.36 7.62
CA THR A 283 17.94 -11.11 6.90
C THR A 283 18.42 -9.91 7.75
N ILE A 284 18.07 -9.87 9.04
CA ILE A 284 18.53 -8.83 9.97
C ILE A 284 20.04 -8.83 10.10
N LYS A 285 20.67 -10.00 10.24
CA LYS A 285 22.14 -10.13 10.32
C LYS A 285 22.82 -9.64 9.06
N GLU A 286 22.31 -10.00 7.89
CA GLU A 286 22.82 -9.52 6.61
C GLU A 286 22.73 -8.00 6.47
N LEU A 287 21.56 -7.41 6.82
CA LEU A 287 21.36 -5.95 6.79
C LEU A 287 22.33 -5.24 7.76
N ALA A 288 22.50 -5.74 8.98
CA ALA A 288 23.45 -5.21 9.95
C ALA A 288 24.90 -5.28 9.43
N ALA A 289 25.28 -6.40 8.80
CA ALA A 289 26.61 -6.56 8.17
C ALA A 289 26.85 -5.59 7.00
N GLN A 290 25.77 -5.19 6.29
CA GLN A 290 25.81 -4.15 5.25
C GLN A 290 25.86 -2.72 5.83
N GLY A 291 25.86 -2.57 7.15
CA GLY A 291 25.95 -1.28 7.83
C GLY A 291 24.62 -0.59 8.12
N GLU A 292 23.48 -1.28 7.90
CA GLU A 292 22.17 -0.75 8.27
C GLU A 292 22.07 -0.59 9.79
N LYS A 293 21.57 0.57 10.21
CA LYS A 293 21.42 0.91 11.63
C LYS A 293 19.97 0.80 12.10
N ARG A 294 19.02 0.93 11.18
CA ARG A 294 17.59 0.95 11.51
C ARG A 294 16.80 0.00 10.61
N ILE A 295 15.89 -0.74 11.24
CA ILE A 295 14.98 -1.65 10.55
C ILE A 295 13.54 -1.23 10.81
N GLY A 296 12.76 -1.08 9.73
CA GLY A 296 11.32 -0.88 9.75
C GLY A 296 10.60 -2.20 9.51
N LEU A 297 9.91 -2.71 10.52
CA LEU A 297 9.08 -3.90 10.36
C LEU A 297 7.75 -3.54 9.69
N VAL A 298 7.41 -4.27 8.64
CA VAL A 298 6.21 -4.07 7.82
C VAL A 298 5.31 -5.28 7.92
N GLY A 299 4.01 -5.04 8.07
CA GLY A 299 2.96 -6.06 8.11
C GLY A 299 1.62 -5.45 8.50
N ALA A 300 0.53 -6.16 8.25
CA ALA A 300 -0.82 -5.70 8.57
C ALA A 300 -1.05 -5.39 10.07
N CYS A 301 -0.36 -6.13 10.92
CA CYS A 301 -0.33 -5.90 12.38
C CYS A 301 0.97 -6.50 12.95
N VAL A 302 2.05 -5.72 12.93
CA VAL A 302 3.37 -6.19 13.37
C VAL A 302 3.38 -6.60 14.83
N SER A 303 2.66 -5.90 15.71
CA SER A 303 2.54 -6.22 17.13
C SER A 303 1.83 -7.55 17.43
N ASP A 304 1.13 -8.12 16.44
CA ASP A 304 0.52 -9.46 16.55
C ASP A 304 1.42 -10.59 16.02
N TYR A 305 2.65 -10.27 15.59
CA TYR A 305 3.59 -11.29 15.14
C TYR A 305 3.89 -12.23 16.32
N PRO A 306 3.64 -13.56 16.19
CA PRO A 306 3.64 -14.48 17.34
C PRO A 306 4.97 -14.53 18.10
N TRP A 307 6.07 -14.31 17.39
CA TRP A 307 7.44 -14.38 17.94
C TRP A 307 8.08 -12.99 18.02
N ILE A 308 7.29 -11.95 18.24
CA ILE A 308 7.80 -10.57 18.27
C ILE A 308 8.92 -10.41 19.32
N GLY A 309 8.77 -11.02 20.50
CA GLY A 309 9.79 -10.95 21.55
C GLY A 309 11.14 -11.58 21.17
N GLU A 310 11.13 -12.66 20.38
CA GLU A 310 12.36 -13.28 19.86
C GLU A 310 12.98 -12.37 18.78
N LEU A 311 12.16 -11.79 17.91
CA LEU A 311 12.60 -10.88 16.86
C LEU A 311 13.24 -9.62 17.44
N LEU A 312 12.66 -9.05 18.51
CA LEU A 312 13.23 -7.89 19.21
C LEU A 312 14.63 -8.18 19.74
N LYS A 313 14.85 -9.36 20.34
CA LYS A 313 16.19 -9.79 20.81
C LYS A 313 17.20 -9.90 19.67
N ILE A 314 16.77 -10.39 18.50
CA ILE A 314 17.65 -10.48 17.32
C ILE A 314 18.01 -9.07 16.82
N VAL A 315 17.06 -8.15 16.73
CA VAL A 315 17.30 -6.76 16.33
C VAL A 315 18.32 -6.10 17.26
N GLU A 316 18.12 -6.23 18.59
CA GLU A 316 18.99 -5.68 19.62
C GLU A 316 20.40 -6.30 19.59
N ALA A 317 20.50 -7.63 19.49
CA ALA A 317 21.77 -8.35 19.42
C ALA A 317 22.62 -7.96 18.19
N ASN A 318 22.00 -7.47 17.11
CA ASN A 318 22.68 -6.96 15.92
C ASN A 318 22.90 -5.43 15.96
N GLY A 319 22.62 -4.77 17.08
CA GLY A 319 22.84 -3.34 17.27
C GLY A 319 21.97 -2.45 16.38
N MET A 320 20.81 -2.96 15.94
CA MET A 320 19.90 -2.21 15.08
C MET A 320 18.80 -1.53 15.90
N GLU A 321 18.34 -0.38 15.40
CA GLU A 321 17.19 0.35 15.91
C GLU A 321 15.91 -0.16 15.25
N LEU A 322 14.86 -0.36 16.05
CA LEU A 322 13.55 -0.80 15.54
C LEU A 322 12.67 0.38 15.13
N SER A 323 11.91 0.23 14.05
CA SER A 323 10.82 1.11 13.64
C SER A 323 9.57 0.33 13.28
N ILE A 324 8.39 0.83 13.68
CA ILE A 324 7.07 0.30 13.30
C ILE A 324 6.14 1.48 13.07
N SER A 325 5.33 1.44 12.01
CA SER A 325 4.50 2.57 11.59
C SER A 325 3.26 2.79 12.49
N SER A 326 2.57 1.72 12.84
CA SER A 326 1.36 1.76 13.67
C SER A 326 1.18 0.47 14.46
N LEU A 327 0.51 0.57 15.59
CA LEU A 327 0.33 -0.52 16.54
C LEU A 327 -1.14 -0.62 16.96
N ARG A 328 -1.52 -1.80 17.42
CA ARG A 328 -2.76 -1.96 18.18
C ARG A 328 -2.49 -1.69 19.66
N ALA A 329 -3.40 -0.98 20.32
CA ALA A 329 -3.25 -0.67 21.73
C ALA A 329 -3.25 -1.94 22.61
N ASP A 330 -4.03 -2.96 22.23
CA ASP A 330 -4.15 -4.23 22.95
C ASP A 330 -2.99 -5.21 22.75
N SER A 331 -2.05 -4.91 21.87
CA SER A 331 -0.85 -5.72 21.61
C SER A 331 0.46 -4.96 21.78
N LEU A 332 0.41 -3.74 22.31
CA LEU A 332 1.60 -3.02 22.74
C LEU A 332 2.08 -3.59 24.08
N THR A 333 3.28 -4.15 24.10
CA THR A 333 3.93 -4.72 25.28
C THR A 333 5.04 -3.80 25.80
N GLU A 334 5.46 -4.02 27.06
CA GLU A 334 6.58 -3.32 27.69
C GLU A 334 7.86 -3.43 26.84
N ASP A 335 8.22 -4.66 26.44
CA ASP A 335 9.41 -4.92 25.63
C ASP A 335 9.37 -4.19 24.28
N LEU A 336 8.19 -4.15 23.64
CA LEU A 336 8.02 -3.47 22.35
C LEU A 336 8.12 -1.96 22.52
N ALA A 337 7.50 -1.38 23.56
CA ALA A 337 7.58 0.05 23.86
C ALA A 337 9.04 0.45 24.17
N ALA A 338 9.75 -0.35 24.95
CA ALA A 338 11.17 -0.16 25.27
C ALA A 338 12.05 -0.19 23.99
N ALA A 339 11.83 -1.17 23.10
CA ALA A 339 12.58 -1.30 21.86
C ALA A 339 12.34 -0.08 20.93
N LEU A 340 11.11 0.39 20.81
CA LEU A 340 10.77 1.57 20.02
C LEU A 340 11.36 2.86 20.61
N ALA A 341 11.35 3.00 21.95
CA ALA A 341 11.99 4.14 22.61
C ALA A 341 13.51 4.14 22.38
N ARG A 342 14.19 2.98 22.50
CA ARG A 342 15.62 2.83 22.16
C ARG A 342 15.90 3.17 20.69
N GLY A 343 14.99 2.80 19.78
CA GLY A 343 15.04 3.17 18.35
C GLY A 343 14.77 4.64 18.07
N GLY A 344 14.66 5.48 19.10
CA GLY A 344 14.50 6.93 18.96
C GLY A 344 13.13 7.35 18.43
N HIS A 345 12.09 6.52 18.59
CA HIS A 345 10.74 6.90 18.21
C HIS A 345 10.26 8.10 19.02
N ARG A 346 9.94 9.18 18.30
CA ARG A 346 9.38 10.40 18.90
C ARG A 346 7.87 10.41 18.93
N THR A 347 7.22 9.56 18.11
CA THR A 347 5.77 9.44 18.01
C THR A 347 5.41 7.98 17.87
N LEU A 348 4.58 7.45 18.76
CA LEU A 348 3.87 6.20 18.52
C LEU A 348 2.51 6.48 17.89
N THR A 349 2.03 5.51 17.12
CA THR A 349 0.69 5.59 16.50
C THR A 349 -0.11 4.37 16.91
N ILE A 350 -1.29 4.60 17.49
CA ILE A 350 -2.29 3.56 17.78
C ILE A 350 -3.60 3.88 17.06
N ALA A 351 -4.42 2.85 16.84
CA ALA A 351 -5.65 2.98 16.08
C ALA A 351 -6.86 2.47 16.88
N PRO A 352 -7.48 3.30 17.73
CA PRO A 352 -8.75 2.95 18.40
C PRO A 352 -9.91 2.74 17.42
N GLU A 353 -9.97 3.53 16.34
CA GLU A 353 -10.97 3.60 15.27
C GLU A 353 -12.32 4.20 15.68
N ALA A 354 -12.76 4.09 16.94
CA ALA A 354 -14.02 4.62 17.42
C ALA A 354 -13.93 5.11 18.87
N GLY A 355 -14.79 6.07 19.24
CA GLY A 355 -14.84 6.67 20.58
C GLY A 355 -15.32 5.69 21.64
N THR A 356 -16.34 4.89 21.35
CA THR A 356 -16.97 3.97 22.31
C THR A 356 -16.52 2.52 22.13
N GLU A 357 -16.51 1.77 23.24
CA GLU A 357 -16.31 0.31 23.18
C GLU A 357 -17.42 -0.41 22.41
N ARG A 358 -18.66 0.12 22.48
CA ARG A 358 -19.79 -0.41 21.71
C ARG A 358 -19.45 -0.45 20.22
N LEU A 359 -19.02 0.68 19.66
CA LEU A 359 -18.72 0.78 18.23
C LEU A 359 -17.46 -0.01 17.90
N ARG A 360 -16.43 0.01 18.75
CA ARG A 360 -15.23 -0.85 18.57
C ARG A 360 -15.59 -2.34 18.50
N ARG A 361 -16.53 -2.82 19.31
CA ARG A 361 -17.07 -4.19 19.20
C ARG A 361 -17.86 -4.41 17.91
N ALA A 362 -18.69 -3.43 17.52
CA ALA A 362 -19.49 -3.52 16.30
C ALA A 362 -18.63 -3.66 15.04
N ILE A 363 -17.50 -2.94 14.96
CA ILE A 363 -16.54 -3.05 13.85
C ILE A 363 -15.56 -4.22 13.99
N ARG A 364 -15.74 -5.08 15.00
CA ARG A 364 -14.85 -6.20 15.34
C ARG A 364 -13.38 -5.79 15.60
N LYS A 365 -13.20 -4.64 16.20
CA LYS A 365 -11.91 -4.18 16.74
C LYS A 365 -12.04 -3.96 18.26
N ALA A 366 -12.38 -5.02 18.98
CA ALA A 366 -12.77 -5.00 20.39
C ALA A 366 -11.57 -4.63 21.32
N ILE A 367 -11.13 -3.39 21.24
CA ILE A 367 -10.14 -2.78 22.12
C ILE A 367 -10.90 -2.02 23.22
N THR A 368 -10.54 -2.24 24.49
CA THR A 368 -11.19 -1.57 25.62
C THR A 368 -10.55 -0.21 25.91
N ASP A 369 -11.23 0.63 26.67
CA ASP A 369 -10.69 1.90 27.14
C ASP A 369 -9.45 1.68 28.02
N GLU A 370 -9.47 0.66 28.89
CA GLU A 370 -8.31 0.32 29.71
C GLU A 370 -7.09 -0.03 28.88
N GLN A 371 -7.25 -0.77 27.78
CA GLN A 371 -6.15 -1.13 26.87
C GLN A 371 -5.58 0.13 26.17
N ILE A 372 -6.45 1.06 25.78
CA ILE A 372 -6.01 2.33 25.17
C ILE A 372 -5.26 3.19 26.19
N LEU A 373 -5.81 3.31 27.41
CA LEU A 373 -5.15 4.07 28.49
C LEU A 373 -3.87 3.41 28.97
N GLY A 374 -3.84 2.06 29.03
CA GLY A 374 -2.62 1.31 29.33
C GLY A 374 -1.52 1.53 28.27
N ALA A 375 -1.88 1.65 26.99
CA ALA A 375 -0.92 2.04 25.97
C ALA A 375 -0.37 3.46 26.18
N CYS A 376 -1.18 4.40 26.70
CA CYS A 376 -0.70 5.72 27.09
C CYS A 376 0.31 5.65 28.24
N ASP A 377 0.07 4.80 29.24
CA ASP A 377 0.97 4.59 30.35
C ASP A 377 2.32 4.03 29.85
N LEU A 378 2.33 3.06 28.92
CA LEU A 378 3.55 2.52 28.30
C LEU A 378 4.30 3.58 27.47
N VAL A 379 3.61 4.42 26.74
CA VAL A 379 4.22 5.55 26.00
C VAL A 379 4.96 6.46 26.98
N ARG A 380 4.36 6.76 28.15
CA ARG A 380 4.93 7.65 29.14
C ARG A 380 6.10 7.03 29.94
N SER A 381 5.94 5.78 30.38
CA SER A 381 6.99 5.09 31.15
C SER A 381 8.30 4.97 30.36
N HIS A 382 8.21 4.86 29.04
CA HIS A 382 9.39 4.79 28.14
C HIS A 382 9.84 6.15 27.59
N GLY A 383 9.23 7.27 28.01
CA GLY A 383 9.64 8.61 27.63
C GLY A 383 9.41 8.97 26.16
N ILE A 384 8.46 8.31 25.50
CA ILE A 384 8.09 8.64 24.12
C ILE A 384 7.25 9.92 24.14
N PRO A 385 7.70 11.00 23.45
CA PRO A 385 7.13 12.32 23.67
C PRO A 385 5.75 12.55 23.05
N ASN A 386 5.40 11.82 21.98
CA ASN A 386 4.17 12.08 21.25
C ASN A 386 3.38 10.78 20.98
N LEU A 387 2.05 10.93 20.93
CA LEU A 387 1.14 9.86 20.53
C LEU A 387 0.22 10.36 19.41
N LYS A 388 0.09 9.57 18.34
CA LYS A 388 -0.89 9.77 17.28
C LYS A 388 -1.95 8.70 17.37
N THR A 389 -3.22 9.06 17.16
CA THR A 389 -4.33 8.11 17.14
C THR A 389 -5.10 8.21 15.86
N TYR A 390 -5.55 7.05 15.35
CA TYR A 390 -6.47 7.00 14.22
C TYR A 390 -7.89 6.74 14.70
N PHE A 391 -8.82 7.56 14.23
CA PHE A 391 -10.25 7.37 14.36
C PHE A 391 -10.92 7.41 13.00
N MET A 392 -12.06 6.77 12.90
CA MET A 392 -12.88 6.72 11.71
C MET A 392 -14.30 7.13 12.05
N ILE A 393 -14.93 7.99 11.25
CA ILE A 393 -16.31 8.44 11.39
C ILE A 393 -17.14 8.00 10.18
N GLY A 394 -18.48 7.98 10.34
CA GLY A 394 -19.39 7.48 9.30
C GLY A 394 -19.43 5.95 9.21
N GLN A 395 -19.09 5.26 10.30
CA GLN A 395 -19.06 3.81 10.35
C GLN A 395 -20.49 3.22 10.45
N PRO A 396 -20.73 2.02 9.90
CA PRO A 396 -22.01 1.34 10.09
C PRO A 396 -22.37 1.20 11.58
N THR A 397 -23.60 1.54 11.92
CA THR A 397 -24.16 1.57 13.29
C THR A 397 -23.61 2.67 14.22
N GLU A 398 -22.83 3.61 13.70
CA GLU A 398 -22.37 4.77 14.46
C GLU A 398 -23.55 5.66 14.88
N THR A 399 -23.49 6.17 16.10
CA THR A 399 -24.43 7.13 16.65
C THR A 399 -23.70 8.43 17.00
N ASP A 400 -24.44 9.52 17.26
CA ASP A 400 -23.84 10.78 17.68
C ASP A 400 -23.03 10.64 18.97
N GLU A 401 -23.49 9.81 19.89
CA GLU A 401 -22.76 9.46 21.13
C GLU A 401 -21.40 8.83 20.87
N ASP A 402 -21.27 8.01 19.80
CA ASP A 402 -19.98 7.41 19.44
C ASP A 402 -18.99 8.47 18.92
N VAL A 403 -19.52 9.48 18.22
CA VAL A 403 -18.72 10.61 17.70
C VAL A 403 -18.27 11.53 18.85
N GLU A 404 -19.21 11.88 19.74
CA GLU A 404 -18.97 12.70 20.93
C GLU A 404 -18.00 12.04 21.92
N ALA A 405 -17.97 10.70 21.96
CA ALA A 405 -17.02 9.94 22.77
C ALA A 405 -15.56 10.01 22.27
N ILE A 406 -15.31 10.43 21.02
CA ILE A 406 -13.92 10.55 20.50
C ILE A 406 -13.14 11.61 21.29
N PRO A 407 -13.60 12.88 21.42
CA PRO A 407 -12.92 13.88 22.23
C PRO A 407 -12.88 13.52 23.72
N ASP A 408 -13.90 12.85 24.26
CA ASP A 408 -13.89 12.39 25.65
C ASP A 408 -12.80 11.36 25.93
N LEU A 409 -12.65 10.37 25.03
CA LEU A 409 -11.56 9.41 25.11
C LEU A 409 -10.19 10.11 24.96
N ALA A 410 -10.08 11.04 24.03
CA ALA A 410 -8.84 11.82 23.83
C ALA A 410 -8.46 12.63 25.08
N ARG A 411 -9.42 13.22 25.79
CA ARG A 411 -9.20 13.95 27.07
C ARG A 411 -8.66 13.00 28.14
N ARG A 412 -9.26 11.84 28.31
CA ARG A 412 -8.81 10.80 29.27
C ARG A 412 -7.41 10.29 28.92
N MET A 413 -7.10 10.10 27.63
CA MET A 413 -5.75 9.78 27.17
C MET A 413 -4.77 10.90 27.50
N LEU A 414 -5.13 12.15 27.26
CA LEU A 414 -4.27 13.30 27.53
C LEU A 414 -3.99 13.47 29.04
N GLU A 415 -4.95 13.19 29.90
CA GLU A 415 -4.77 13.19 31.35
C GLU A 415 -3.69 12.18 31.78
N ARG A 416 -3.71 10.95 31.22
CA ARG A 416 -2.65 9.96 31.46
C ARG A 416 -1.30 10.39 30.90
N LEU A 417 -1.29 10.95 29.69
CA LEU A 417 -0.09 11.38 28.99
C LEU A 417 0.57 12.63 29.63
N ARG A 418 -0.15 13.47 30.36
CA ARG A 418 0.39 14.64 31.08
C ARG A 418 1.19 14.31 32.31
N ILE A 419 1.12 13.10 32.84
CA ILE A 419 1.98 12.64 33.90
C ILE A 419 3.43 12.70 33.40
N LEU A 420 4.35 13.26 34.19
CA LEU A 420 5.77 13.34 33.84
C LEU A 420 6.35 11.92 33.64
N ASP A 421 7.26 11.77 32.69
CA ASP A 421 7.99 10.50 32.53
C ASP A 421 8.98 10.29 33.71
N ALA A 422 9.64 9.14 33.73
CA ALA A 422 10.61 8.81 34.78
C ALA A 422 11.81 9.79 34.85
N ARG A 423 12.03 10.59 33.80
CA ARG A 423 13.07 11.61 33.73
C ARG A 423 12.56 13.03 34.04
N GLY A 424 11.27 13.17 34.37
CA GLY A 424 10.63 14.45 34.63
C GLY A 424 10.27 15.27 33.38
N HIS A 425 10.30 14.67 32.17
CA HIS A 425 9.94 15.40 30.94
C HIS A 425 8.42 15.46 30.76
N PRO A 426 7.88 16.59 30.28
CA PRO A 426 6.48 16.70 29.93
C PRO A 426 6.18 15.89 28.66
N PHE A 427 4.91 15.50 28.49
CA PHE A 427 4.40 14.99 27.22
C PHE A 427 4.32 16.11 26.18
N GLY A 428 4.67 15.79 24.94
CA GLY A 428 4.66 16.78 23.86
C GLY A 428 3.27 16.98 23.27
N ARG A 429 2.78 15.98 22.48
CA ARG A 429 1.54 16.15 21.73
C ARG A 429 0.77 14.85 21.56
N LEU A 430 -0.58 14.94 21.72
CA LEU A 430 -1.54 13.94 21.26
C LEU A 430 -2.16 14.45 19.95
N THR A 431 -2.02 13.69 18.87
CA THR A 431 -2.62 14.01 17.55
C THR A 431 -3.75 13.03 17.24
N LEU A 432 -4.93 13.53 16.93
CA LEU A 432 -6.04 12.74 16.44
C LEU A 432 -6.09 12.86 14.90
N SER A 433 -5.96 11.76 14.21
CA SER A 433 -6.15 11.67 12.76
C SER A 433 -7.51 11.04 12.50
N ILE A 434 -8.42 11.83 11.93
CA ILE A 434 -9.80 11.40 11.66
C ILE A 434 -9.92 11.10 10.17
N SER A 435 -10.44 9.92 9.84
CA SER A 435 -10.77 9.52 8.47
C SER A 435 -12.24 9.17 8.34
N SER A 436 -12.80 9.27 7.13
CA SER A 436 -14.14 8.77 6.85
C SER A 436 -14.11 7.28 6.56
N PHE A 437 -15.14 6.56 6.98
CA PHE A 437 -15.40 5.21 6.53
C PHE A 437 -15.72 5.20 5.04
N VAL A 438 -15.05 4.33 4.29
CA VAL A 438 -15.35 4.04 2.89
C VAL A 438 -15.54 2.53 2.76
N PRO A 439 -16.69 2.06 2.28
CA PRO A 439 -16.93 0.64 2.05
C PRO A 439 -15.86 0.05 1.13
N LYS A 440 -15.26 -1.06 1.53
CA LYS A 440 -14.24 -1.75 0.73
C LYS A 440 -14.75 -3.10 0.28
N PRO A 441 -14.48 -3.50 -0.98
CA PRO A 441 -14.85 -4.83 -1.50
C PRO A 441 -14.31 -5.95 -0.59
N TRP A 442 -14.99 -7.09 -0.57
CA TRP A 442 -14.63 -8.29 0.20
C TRP A 442 -14.66 -8.12 1.72
N THR A 443 -15.00 -6.93 2.22
CA THR A 443 -15.19 -6.71 3.67
C THR A 443 -16.63 -6.97 4.08
N PRO A 444 -16.89 -7.35 5.35
CA PRO A 444 -18.27 -7.45 5.85
C PRO A 444 -19.10 -6.16 5.67
N PHE A 445 -18.44 -5.01 5.58
CA PHE A 445 -19.10 -3.71 5.40
C PHE A 445 -19.14 -3.23 3.94
N GLN A 446 -18.83 -4.09 2.97
CA GLN A 446 -18.78 -3.71 1.54
C GLN A 446 -20.09 -3.13 0.99
N TRP A 447 -21.24 -3.49 1.57
CA TRP A 447 -22.57 -3.02 1.16
C TRP A 447 -23.16 -1.94 2.07
N ALA A 448 -22.37 -1.46 3.04
CA ALA A 448 -22.82 -0.35 3.88
C ALA A 448 -22.81 0.96 3.08
N PRO A 449 -23.75 1.88 3.35
CA PRO A 449 -23.75 3.17 2.68
C PRO A 449 -22.53 4.01 3.10
N PHE A 450 -22.09 4.90 2.21
CA PHE A 450 -21.18 5.98 2.54
C PHE A 450 -21.99 7.12 3.17
N ASP A 451 -21.50 7.69 4.28
CA ASP A 451 -22.25 8.63 5.11
C ASP A 451 -22.49 10.02 4.48
N GLY A 452 -21.85 10.30 3.36
CA GLY A 452 -21.98 11.56 2.63
C GLY A 452 -21.20 12.73 3.26
N ALA A 453 -20.86 13.70 2.41
CA ALA A 453 -19.97 14.80 2.81
C ALA A 453 -20.55 15.71 3.92
N ASN A 454 -21.85 16.02 3.85
CA ASN A 454 -22.49 16.93 4.82
C ASN A 454 -22.55 16.33 6.24
N SER A 455 -22.91 15.03 6.33
CA SER A 455 -22.93 14.30 7.61
C SER A 455 -21.52 14.21 8.20
N LEU A 456 -20.54 13.83 7.39
CA LEU A 456 -19.14 13.77 7.82
C LEU A 456 -18.61 15.12 8.29
N GLN A 457 -18.96 16.20 7.61
CA GLN A 457 -18.59 17.56 8.00
C GLN A 457 -19.19 17.95 9.36
N ALA A 458 -20.47 17.67 9.59
CA ALA A 458 -21.11 17.91 10.87
C ALA A 458 -20.46 17.13 12.02
N LYS A 459 -20.13 15.85 11.80
CA LYS A 459 -19.40 15.02 12.77
C LYS A 459 -18.01 15.57 13.09
N LEU A 460 -17.29 16.08 12.09
CA LEU A 460 -15.99 16.74 12.30
C LEU A 460 -16.11 18.02 13.13
N GLU A 461 -17.17 18.81 12.95
CA GLU A 461 -17.43 19.99 13.73
C GLU A 461 -17.65 19.65 15.21
N VAL A 462 -18.44 18.61 15.51
CA VAL A 462 -18.60 18.09 16.88
C VAL A 462 -17.25 17.77 17.53
N ILE A 463 -16.36 17.09 16.80
CA ILE A 463 -15.04 16.72 17.32
C ILE A 463 -14.15 17.96 17.53
N ARG A 464 -14.24 18.99 16.66
CA ARG A 464 -13.49 20.25 16.77
C ARG A 464 -13.93 21.11 17.97
N ASP A 465 -15.23 21.22 18.16
CA ASP A 465 -15.80 22.15 19.14
C ASP A 465 -15.61 21.70 20.60
N CYS A 466 -15.20 20.44 20.80
CA CYS A 466 -14.90 19.91 22.13
C CYS A 466 -13.62 20.47 22.80
N GLY A 467 -13.00 21.49 22.22
CA GLY A 467 -11.97 22.38 22.81
C GLY A 467 -10.69 21.72 23.33
N HIS A 468 -9.55 22.31 22.91
CA HIS A 468 -8.16 22.14 23.33
C HIS A 468 -7.35 21.02 22.68
N CYS A 469 -6.50 21.44 21.73
CA CYS A 469 -5.33 20.68 21.22
C CYS A 469 -5.61 19.43 20.38
N VAL A 470 -6.53 19.50 19.43
CA VAL A 470 -6.66 18.46 18.38
C VAL A 470 -6.09 19.03 17.09
N ASP A 471 -4.88 18.59 16.71
CA ASP A 471 -4.38 18.79 15.35
C ASP A 471 -5.12 17.81 14.43
N LEU A 472 -6.10 18.31 13.67
CA LEU A 472 -6.80 17.53 12.67
C LEU A 472 -5.96 17.50 11.39
N GLU A 473 -5.36 16.37 11.06
CA GLU A 473 -4.74 16.16 9.74
C GLU A 473 -5.83 15.96 8.67
N GLN A 474 -6.09 17.05 7.96
CA GLN A 474 -6.72 17.19 6.64
C GLN A 474 -7.95 16.34 6.27
N PRO A 475 -9.16 16.65 6.75
CA PRO A 475 -10.39 16.14 6.13
C PRO A 475 -10.72 16.80 4.77
N GLU A 476 -10.25 18.04 4.53
CA GLU A 476 -10.57 18.79 3.30
C GLU A 476 -9.99 18.17 2.02
N ARG A 477 -8.89 17.42 2.12
CA ARG A 477 -8.26 16.78 0.97
C ARG A 477 -9.08 15.60 0.45
N LEU A 478 -9.71 14.84 1.34
CA LEU A 478 -10.57 13.71 0.97
C LEU A 478 -11.89 14.20 0.35
N ALA A 479 -12.50 15.24 0.93
CA ALA A 479 -13.72 15.84 0.38
C ALA A 479 -13.50 16.41 -1.03
N ARG A 480 -12.36 17.02 -1.31
CA ARG A 480 -12.01 17.52 -2.67
C ARG A 480 -11.72 16.42 -3.68
N LEU A 481 -11.23 15.26 -3.23
CA LEU A 481 -10.97 14.12 -4.12
C LEU A 481 -12.25 13.35 -4.48
N VAL A 482 -13.22 13.30 -3.59
CA VAL A 482 -14.46 12.53 -3.74
C VAL A 482 -15.61 13.35 -4.36
N ALA A 483 -15.65 14.66 -4.11
CA ALA A 483 -16.70 15.55 -4.62
C ALA A 483 -16.92 15.50 -6.16
N PRO A 484 -15.90 15.39 -7.02
CA PRO A 484 -16.10 15.29 -8.46
C PRO A 484 -16.73 13.98 -8.93
N PHE A 485 -16.66 12.91 -8.12
CA PHE A 485 -17.18 11.58 -8.44
C PHE A 485 -18.64 11.37 -8.01
N ILE A 486 -19.11 12.16 -7.03
CA ILE A 486 -20.48 12.07 -6.49
C ILE A 486 -21.44 13.01 -7.25
N ALA A 487 -20.92 13.98 -8.00
CA ALA A 487 -21.68 15.01 -8.73
C ALA A 487 -22.00 14.64 -10.19
N ARG A 488 -21.85 13.36 -10.59
CA ARG A 488 -22.22 12.89 -11.94
C ARG A 488 -23.18 11.71 -11.88
#